data_c36e0e2071f24c0ddbc3b5daa7baf778
#
_entry.id   c36e0e2071f24c0ddbc3b5daa7baf778
#
_cell.length_a   1.000
_cell.length_b   1.000
_cell.length_c   1.000
_cell.angle_alpha   90.00
_cell.angle_beta   90.00
_cell.angle_gamma   90.00
#
_symmetry.space_group_name_H-M   'P 1'
#
loop_
_entity.id
_entity.type
_entity.pdbx_description
1 polymer ?
#
loop_
_entity_poly.entity_id
_entity_poly.type
_entity_poly.pdbx_seq_one_letter_code
_entity_poly.pdbx_strand_id
1 'polypeptide(L)'
;MSRYILALDQGTTSSRAILFDRSGNIIQMAQQEFTQHYPQPGWVEHNPNELFDSQAVVAAKCLRQAGITGSEVAAVGIANQRETTVVWNRRTGAPVYNAIVWQDRRTAGFCDSLREQGKAGLFAEKTGLVLDAYFSGTKVRWVLENVPGAREQAEAGDLLFGTVDSWLIWNFTKGAVHATDPSNASRTLMFNIHTGDWDDELLELLSVPRSMLPKVVPSSGIMGHMHPEFLGHSLPLAGDAGDQQAATYGNACMLPGMAKNTYGTGCFLLMNTGTEARRSENNLLTTVGWNCGYGLRYALEGSVFIAGAVVQWLRDGLQIISDAAEIEPLASTVQDNGGVFFVPAFAGLGAPYWDQYARGAIVGLTRGVTRGHIARAAIEAIALQTLDIMDCMKKDSGLPLSTLRVDGGASRNNMLMQCQANVLGVPVERPMITETTALGAAYLAGLAVGFWDSEEEVSTLWKLDRRFEPSMDEDRRAELLHNWHRAVDRAANWIE
;
A
#
# COMPACT_ATOMS: atom_id res chain seq x y z
N MET A 1 -29.10 14.89 11.67
CA MET A 1 -27.68 14.99 12.00
C MET A 1 -26.97 13.86 11.29
N SER A 2 -25.88 14.14 10.62
CA SER A 2 -25.05 13.11 9.95
C SER A 2 -24.46 12.16 10.99
N ARG A 3 -24.60 10.85 10.76
CA ARG A 3 -24.28 9.82 11.76
C ARG A 3 -23.17 8.86 11.29
N TYR A 4 -22.71 9.01 10.05
CA TYR A 4 -21.81 8.06 9.42
C TYR A 4 -20.74 8.74 8.58
N ILE A 5 -19.62 8.06 8.42
CA ILE A 5 -18.59 8.37 7.42
C ILE A 5 -18.57 7.24 6.40
N LEU A 6 -18.52 7.59 5.11
CA LEU A 6 -18.35 6.64 4.02
C LEU A 6 -16.89 6.63 3.58
N ALA A 7 -16.26 5.48 3.63
CA ALA A 7 -14.92 5.27 3.06
C ALA A 7 -15.01 4.55 1.71
N LEU A 8 -14.28 5.05 0.73
CA LEU A 8 -14.07 4.45 -0.58
C LEU A 8 -12.65 3.91 -0.63
N ASP A 9 -12.50 2.60 -0.81
CA ASP A 9 -11.22 1.92 -0.90
C ASP A 9 -11.05 1.32 -2.31
N GLN A 10 -10.27 2.00 -3.13
CA GLN A 10 -9.97 1.59 -4.50
C GLN A 10 -8.71 0.74 -4.53
N GLY A 11 -8.87 -0.55 -4.30
CA GLY A 11 -7.76 -1.52 -4.35
C GLY A 11 -7.30 -1.86 -5.77
N THR A 12 -6.30 -2.72 -5.88
CA THR A 12 -5.75 -3.13 -7.19
C THR A 12 -6.70 -4.05 -7.97
N THR A 13 -7.49 -4.87 -7.29
CA THR A 13 -8.36 -5.86 -7.95
C THR A 13 -9.85 -5.62 -7.72
N SER A 14 -10.20 -4.75 -6.78
CA SER A 14 -11.60 -4.50 -6.41
C SER A 14 -11.78 -3.12 -5.81
N SER A 15 -12.98 -2.58 -5.98
CA SER A 15 -13.48 -1.37 -5.33
C SER A 15 -14.31 -1.75 -4.13
N ARG A 16 -14.14 -1.04 -3.00
CA ARG A 16 -14.93 -1.21 -1.78
C ARG A 16 -15.53 0.10 -1.34
N ALA A 17 -16.66 0.01 -0.68
CA ALA A 17 -17.25 1.11 0.08
C ALA A 17 -17.65 0.57 1.44
N ILE A 18 -17.23 1.26 2.50
CA ILE A 18 -17.49 0.86 3.89
C ILE A 18 -18.06 2.06 4.65
N LEU A 19 -19.16 1.82 5.34
CA LEU A 19 -19.86 2.80 6.15
C LEU A 19 -19.48 2.59 7.61
N PHE A 20 -18.97 3.64 8.26
CA PHE A 20 -18.57 3.63 9.67
C PHE A 20 -19.45 4.53 10.52
N ASP A 21 -19.74 4.10 11.75
CA ASP A 21 -20.37 4.92 12.78
C ASP A 21 -19.33 5.74 13.57
N ARG A 22 -19.80 6.58 14.52
CA ARG A 22 -18.92 7.39 15.37
C ARG A 22 -18.01 6.55 16.30
N SER A 23 -18.38 5.32 16.58
CA SER A 23 -17.56 4.40 17.37
C SER A 23 -16.52 3.65 16.54
N GLY A 24 -16.41 3.95 15.22
CA GLY A 24 -15.52 3.30 14.28
C GLY A 24 -15.98 1.90 13.87
N ASN A 25 -17.21 1.48 14.21
CA ASN A 25 -17.72 0.17 13.80
C ASN A 25 -18.16 0.18 12.34
N ILE A 26 -17.95 -0.95 11.65
CA ILE A 26 -18.46 -1.17 10.30
C ILE A 26 -19.99 -1.41 10.39
N ILE A 27 -20.76 -0.56 9.73
CA ILE A 27 -22.23 -0.68 9.62
C ILE A 27 -22.60 -1.50 8.40
N GLN A 28 -21.92 -1.25 7.28
CA GLN A 28 -22.13 -1.98 6.03
C GLN A 28 -20.89 -1.90 5.16
N MET A 29 -20.70 -2.91 4.31
CA MET A 29 -19.66 -2.97 3.30
C MET A 29 -20.24 -3.49 1.98
N ALA A 30 -19.77 -2.91 0.88
CA ALA A 30 -20.02 -3.42 -0.45
C ALA A 30 -18.68 -3.48 -1.22
N GLN A 31 -18.52 -4.52 -2.03
CA GLN A 31 -17.32 -4.74 -2.84
C GLN A 31 -17.73 -5.20 -4.23
N GLN A 32 -16.88 -4.88 -5.21
CA GLN A 32 -16.96 -5.33 -6.59
C GLN A 32 -15.57 -5.44 -7.18
N GLU A 33 -15.27 -6.56 -7.83
CA GLU A 33 -14.05 -6.73 -8.64
C GLU A 33 -14.21 -6.01 -9.99
N PHE A 34 -13.07 -5.69 -10.61
CA PHE A 34 -12.99 -5.10 -11.95
C PHE A 34 -11.91 -5.80 -12.79
N THR A 35 -11.96 -5.58 -14.10
CA THR A 35 -11.13 -6.29 -15.06
C THR A 35 -9.66 -5.89 -14.98
N GLN A 36 -8.77 -6.89 -14.95
CA GLN A 36 -7.33 -6.72 -15.06
C GLN A 36 -6.91 -6.97 -16.51
N HIS A 37 -6.12 -6.08 -17.10
CA HIS A 37 -5.64 -6.22 -18.48
C HIS A 37 -4.14 -6.46 -18.50
N TYR A 38 -3.70 -7.46 -19.26
CA TYR A 38 -2.29 -7.86 -19.43
C TYR A 38 -1.92 -7.84 -20.92
N PRO A 39 -1.75 -6.64 -21.55
CA PRO A 39 -1.57 -6.54 -23.01
C PRO A 39 -0.29 -7.21 -23.52
N GLN A 40 0.77 -7.19 -22.71
CA GLN A 40 2.08 -7.79 -23.01
C GLN A 40 2.72 -8.34 -21.73
N PRO A 41 3.72 -9.22 -21.81
CA PRO A 41 4.46 -9.66 -20.63
C PRO A 41 5.03 -8.49 -19.84
N GLY A 42 4.73 -8.43 -18.54
CA GLY A 42 5.13 -7.35 -17.63
C GLY A 42 4.31 -6.05 -17.72
N TRP A 43 3.28 -5.99 -18.59
CA TRP A 43 2.35 -4.88 -18.67
C TRP A 43 1.09 -5.18 -17.89
N VAL A 44 0.63 -4.21 -17.11
CA VAL A 44 -0.59 -4.32 -16.31
C VAL A 44 -1.38 -3.03 -16.44
N GLU A 45 -2.64 -3.14 -16.84
CA GLU A 45 -3.51 -1.99 -17.09
C GLU A 45 -4.90 -2.18 -16.49
N HIS A 46 -5.53 -1.05 -16.12
CA HIS A 46 -6.94 -0.98 -15.77
C HIS A 46 -7.66 -0.01 -16.70
N ASN A 47 -8.96 -0.24 -16.95
CA ASN A 47 -9.81 0.75 -17.57
C ASN A 47 -10.18 1.82 -16.54
N PRO A 48 -9.79 3.12 -16.73
CA PRO A 48 -10.09 4.17 -15.75
C PRO A 48 -11.60 4.37 -15.50
N ASN A 49 -12.42 4.20 -16.52
CA ASN A 49 -13.87 4.32 -16.37
C ASN A 49 -14.42 3.18 -15.51
N GLU A 50 -13.93 1.95 -15.68
CA GLU A 50 -14.34 0.81 -14.85
C GLU A 50 -13.92 0.98 -13.38
N LEU A 51 -12.74 1.59 -13.11
CA LEU A 51 -12.31 1.98 -11.76
C LEU A 51 -13.33 2.93 -11.11
N PHE A 52 -13.71 3.99 -11.83
CA PHE A 52 -14.68 4.96 -11.31
C PHE A 52 -16.08 4.35 -11.17
N ASP A 53 -16.59 3.68 -12.20
CA ASP A 53 -17.95 3.11 -12.22
C ASP A 53 -18.14 2.07 -11.13
N SER A 54 -17.17 1.16 -10.94
CA SER A 54 -17.23 0.18 -9.86
C SER A 54 -17.21 0.83 -8.49
N GLN A 55 -16.43 1.91 -8.29
CA GLN A 55 -16.39 2.64 -7.02
C GLN A 55 -17.71 3.37 -6.76
N ALA A 56 -18.33 4.00 -7.75
CA ALA A 56 -19.63 4.66 -7.63
C ALA A 56 -20.75 3.64 -7.34
N VAL A 57 -20.72 2.48 -8.02
CA VAL A 57 -21.68 1.39 -7.81
C VAL A 57 -21.60 0.86 -6.38
N VAL A 58 -20.41 0.57 -5.85
CA VAL A 58 -20.29 0.02 -4.49
C VAL A 58 -20.64 1.06 -3.43
N ALA A 59 -20.36 2.36 -3.66
CA ALA A 59 -20.80 3.43 -2.77
C ALA A 59 -22.33 3.48 -2.64
N ALA A 60 -23.04 3.51 -3.77
CA ALA A 60 -24.51 3.50 -3.78
C ALA A 60 -25.08 2.19 -3.22
N LYS A 61 -24.47 1.05 -3.52
CA LYS A 61 -24.86 -0.27 -3.01
C LYS A 61 -24.72 -0.33 -1.49
N CYS A 62 -23.62 0.19 -0.94
CA CYS A 62 -23.35 0.20 0.50
C CYS A 62 -24.44 0.96 1.26
N LEU A 63 -24.76 2.19 0.85
CA LEU A 63 -25.83 2.99 1.48
C LEU A 63 -27.21 2.33 1.36
N ARG A 64 -27.53 1.83 0.17
CA ARG A 64 -28.83 1.14 -0.06
C ARG A 64 -28.98 -0.10 0.82
N GLN A 65 -27.94 -0.92 0.97
CA GLN A 65 -27.97 -2.13 1.80
C GLN A 65 -28.03 -1.80 3.30
N ALA A 66 -27.47 -0.66 3.72
CA ALA A 66 -27.59 -0.15 5.08
C ALA A 66 -28.96 0.49 5.37
N GLY A 67 -29.78 0.78 4.34
CA GLY A 67 -31.01 1.56 4.48
C GLY A 67 -30.75 3.03 4.85
N ILE A 68 -29.59 3.58 4.45
CA ILE A 68 -29.11 4.92 4.80
C ILE A 68 -29.11 5.80 3.55
N THR A 69 -29.50 7.06 3.72
CA THR A 69 -29.48 8.08 2.66
C THR A 69 -28.19 8.92 2.73
N GLY A 70 -27.80 9.55 1.62
CA GLY A 70 -26.64 10.44 1.58
C GLY A 70 -26.70 11.55 2.63
N SER A 71 -27.88 12.06 2.99
CA SER A 71 -28.04 13.12 4.00
C SER A 71 -27.62 12.69 5.43
N GLU A 72 -27.46 11.39 5.68
CA GLU A 72 -27.01 10.84 6.96
C GLU A 72 -25.49 10.64 7.01
N VAL A 73 -24.79 10.79 5.87
CA VAL A 73 -23.35 10.71 5.75
C VAL A 73 -22.74 12.10 5.97
N ALA A 74 -21.75 12.21 6.84
CA ALA A 74 -21.08 13.48 7.16
C ALA A 74 -20.02 13.85 6.11
N ALA A 75 -19.25 12.87 5.66
CA ALA A 75 -18.19 13.04 4.68
C ALA A 75 -17.83 11.71 4.01
N VAL A 76 -17.06 11.84 2.92
CA VAL A 76 -16.46 10.72 2.19
C VAL A 76 -14.94 10.79 2.31
N GLY A 77 -14.30 9.67 2.68
CA GLY A 77 -12.86 9.47 2.63
C GLY A 77 -12.49 8.53 1.48
N ILE A 78 -11.35 8.77 0.84
CA ILE A 78 -10.81 7.99 -0.27
C ILE A 78 -9.49 7.36 0.17
N ALA A 79 -9.34 6.06 -0.06
CA ALA A 79 -8.05 5.38 -0.07
C ALA A 79 -7.91 4.66 -1.42
N ASN A 80 -6.69 4.57 -1.93
CA ASN A 80 -6.48 4.03 -3.26
C ASN A 80 -5.16 3.26 -3.38
N GLN A 81 -5.13 2.29 -4.31
CA GLN A 81 -3.88 1.75 -4.83
C GLN A 81 -2.99 2.89 -5.32
N ARG A 82 -1.76 2.94 -4.82
CA ARG A 82 -0.82 4.03 -5.14
C ARG A 82 -0.20 3.85 -6.52
N GLU A 83 0.48 4.87 -7.02
CA GLU A 83 1.32 4.91 -8.24
C GLU A 83 0.60 4.59 -9.56
N THR A 84 -0.57 3.98 -9.52
CA THR A 84 -1.35 3.71 -10.74
C THR A 84 -1.71 5.02 -11.42
N THR A 85 -1.34 5.13 -12.69
CA THR A 85 -1.26 6.39 -13.44
C THR A 85 -2.42 6.54 -14.41
N VAL A 86 -3.19 7.60 -14.28
CA VAL A 86 -4.28 7.97 -15.20
C VAL A 86 -3.94 9.30 -15.88
N VAL A 87 -4.14 9.38 -17.21
CA VAL A 87 -4.04 10.61 -17.98
C VAL A 87 -5.33 10.81 -18.77
N TRP A 88 -5.94 11.98 -18.64
CA TRP A 88 -7.22 12.29 -19.29
C TRP A 88 -7.29 13.71 -19.84
N ASN A 89 -8.19 13.93 -20.77
CA ASN A 89 -8.43 15.25 -21.34
C ASN A 89 -9.37 16.08 -20.43
N ARG A 90 -8.92 17.26 -19.97
CA ARG A 90 -9.67 18.12 -19.04
C ARG A 90 -11.01 18.64 -19.57
N ARG A 91 -11.16 18.74 -20.90
CA ARG A 91 -12.40 19.27 -21.52
C ARG A 91 -13.46 18.19 -21.70
N THR A 92 -13.04 16.98 -22.05
CA THR A 92 -13.95 15.87 -22.33
C THR A 92 -14.13 14.92 -21.14
N GLY A 93 -13.20 14.92 -20.19
CA GLY A 93 -13.12 13.93 -19.11
C GLY A 93 -12.66 12.55 -19.59
N ALA A 94 -12.38 12.36 -20.87
CA ALA A 94 -12.03 11.07 -21.43
C ALA A 94 -10.56 10.70 -21.15
N PRO A 95 -10.28 9.50 -20.61
CA PRO A 95 -8.92 8.97 -20.53
C PRO A 95 -8.30 8.85 -21.94
N VAL A 96 -7.01 9.22 -22.07
CA VAL A 96 -6.30 9.08 -23.35
C VAL A 96 -5.68 7.70 -23.55
N TYR A 97 -5.54 6.96 -22.45
CA TYR A 97 -5.04 5.59 -22.41
C TYR A 97 -5.59 4.85 -21.18
N ASN A 98 -5.45 3.53 -21.12
CA ASN A 98 -5.72 2.77 -19.90
C ASN A 98 -4.82 3.24 -18.75
N ALA A 99 -5.29 3.10 -17.52
CA ALA A 99 -4.48 3.35 -16.34
C ALA A 99 -3.32 2.35 -16.28
N ILE A 100 -2.09 2.85 -16.22
CA ILE A 100 -0.89 1.99 -16.09
C ILE A 100 -0.68 1.69 -14.61
N VAL A 101 -0.80 0.41 -14.24
CA VAL A 101 -0.83 -0.04 -12.85
C VAL A 101 0.57 0.00 -12.23
N TRP A 102 0.66 0.12 -10.92
CA TRP A 102 1.91 0.14 -10.15
C TRP A 102 2.81 -1.10 -10.39
N GLN A 103 2.22 -2.25 -10.73
CA GLN A 103 2.93 -3.50 -11.05
C GLN A 103 3.60 -3.51 -12.43
N ASP A 104 3.23 -2.56 -13.30
CA ASP A 104 3.69 -2.51 -14.70
C ASP A 104 5.19 -2.19 -14.79
N ARG A 105 5.89 -2.89 -15.67
CA ARG A 105 7.35 -2.79 -15.84
C ARG A 105 7.79 -2.16 -17.16
N ARG A 106 6.84 -1.66 -17.99
CA ARG A 106 7.16 -1.14 -19.34
C ARG A 106 8.17 0.00 -19.36
N THR A 107 8.28 0.76 -18.27
CA THR A 107 9.20 1.91 -18.18
C THR A 107 10.55 1.56 -17.54
N ALA A 108 10.85 0.28 -17.28
CA ALA A 108 12.08 -0.14 -16.62
C ALA A 108 13.33 0.32 -17.39
N GLY A 109 13.34 0.18 -18.72
CA GLY A 109 14.46 0.62 -19.55
C GLY A 109 14.73 2.13 -19.48
N PHE A 110 13.67 2.95 -19.31
CA PHE A 110 13.87 4.39 -19.08
C PHE A 110 14.49 4.66 -17.69
N CYS A 111 14.07 3.94 -16.66
CA CYS A 111 14.72 4.02 -15.35
C CYS A 111 16.20 3.66 -15.42
N ASP A 112 16.57 2.62 -16.18
CA ASP A 112 17.95 2.21 -16.39
C ASP A 112 18.76 3.34 -17.06
N SER A 113 18.22 3.97 -18.10
CA SER A 113 18.87 5.09 -18.77
C SER A 113 19.15 6.28 -17.84
N LEU A 114 18.25 6.59 -16.92
CA LEU A 114 18.44 7.64 -15.92
C LEU A 114 19.48 7.24 -14.85
N ARG A 115 19.58 5.95 -14.50
CA ARG A 115 20.62 5.44 -13.60
C ARG A 115 22.01 5.56 -14.25
N GLU A 116 22.13 5.18 -15.52
CA GLU A 116 23.36 5.33 -16.31
C GLU A 116 23.82 6.80 -16.41
N GLN A 117 22.87 7.74 -16.47
CA GLN A 117 23.14 9.18 -16.42
C GLN A 117 23.48 9.70 -15.01
N GLY A 118 23.54 8.82 -13.99
CA GLY A 118 23.86 9.21 -12.62
C GLY A 118 22.76 9.96 -11.87
N LYS A 119 21.49 9.88 -12.33
CA LYS A 119 20.36 10.64 -11.75
C LYS A 119 19.71 9.97 -10.54
N ALA A 120 20.02 8.71 -10.25
CA ALA A 120 19.39 7.95 -9.16
C ALA A 120 19.50 8.65 -7.80
N GLY A 121 20.68 9.24 -7.49
CA GLY A 121 20.90 9.97 -6.25
C GLY A 121 20.00 11.22 -6.10
N LEU A 122 19.78 11.96 -7.19
CA LEU A 122 18.93 13.14 -7.21
C LEU A 122 17.46 12.77 -6.91
N PHE A 123 16.94 11.71 -7.56
CA PHE A 123 15.60 11.22 -7.29
C PHE A 123 15.46 10.76 -5.83
N ALA A 124 16.40 9.95 -5.33
CA ALA A 124 16.38 9.48 -3.95
C ALA A 124 16.42 10.62 -2.92
N GLU A 125 17.22 11.66 -3.17
CA GLU A 125 17.33 12.82 -2.29
C GLU A 125 16.01 13.61 -2.23
N LYS A 126 15.44 13.95 -3.39
CA LYS A 126 14.26 14.82 -3.47
C LYS A 126 12.95 14.10 -3.14
N THR A 127 12.84 12.82 -3.51
CA THR A 127 11.57 12.09 -3.41
C THR A 127 11.54 11.03 -2.31
N GLY A 128 12.69 10.65 -1.76
CA GLY A 128 12.82 9.52 -0.84
C GLY A 128 12.65 8.14 -1.50
N LEU A 129 12.52 8.09 -2.84
CA LEU A 129 12.22 6.88 -3.59
C LEU A 129 13.45 6.39 -4.36
N VAL A 130 13.50 5.09 -4.62
CA VAL A 130 14.39 4.53 -5.63
C VAL A 130 13.86 4.83 -7.04
N LEU A 131 14.75 4.97 -8.01
CA LEU A 131 14.35 5.19 -9.40
C LEU A 131 13.88 3.85 -10.01
N ASP A 132 12.58 3.64 -10.07
CA ASP A 132 11.96 2.38 -10.53
C ASP A 132 10.67 2.63 -11.31
N ALA A 133 10.33 1.70 -12.22
CA ALA A 133 9.09 1.68 -13.00
C ALA A 133 7.83 1.57 -12.13
N TYR A 134 7.96 1.23 -10.86
CA TYR A 134 6.90 1.19 -9.87
C TYR A 134 6.14 2.52 -9.77
N PHE A 135 6.85 3.64 -9.80
CA PHE A 135 6.33 4.98 -9.54
C PHE A 135 5.73 5.66 -10.78
N SER A 136 4.86 6.67 -10.58
CA SER A 136 3.99 7.22 -11.65
C SER A 136 4.72 7.99 -12.74
N GLY A 137 5.74 8.80 -12.39
CA GLY A 137 6.30 9.81 -13.32
C GLY A 137 6.82 9.24 -14.64
N THR A 138 7.46 8.06 -14.59
CA THR A 138 7.94 7.37 -15.80
C THR A 138 6.79 6.87 -16.67
N LYS A 139 5.66 6.50 -16.06
CA LYS A 139 4.44 6.06 -16.77
C LYS A 139 3.74 7.24 -17.46
N VAL A 140 3.69 8.41 -16.79
CA VAL A 140 3.18 9.64 -17.42
C VAL A 140 4.00 9.96 -18.67
N ARG A 141 5.34 9.99 -18.55
CA ARG A 141 6.23 10.18 -19.69
C ARG A 141 5.93 9.19 -20.81
N TRP A 142 5.78 7.91 -20.48
CA TRP A 142 5.50 6.88 -21.47
C TRP A 142 4.20 7.15 -22.24
N VAL A 143 3.13 7.57 -21.55
CA VAL A 143 1.86 7.94 -22.20
C VAL A 143 2.07 9.10 -23.16
N LEU A 144 2.80 10.14 -22.76
CA LEU A 144 3.06 11.30 -23.59
C LEU A 144 3.90 10.99 -24.84
N GLU A 145 4.76 9.97 -24.77
CA GLU A 145 5.63 9.58 -25.89
C GLU A 145 5.00 8.52 -26.82
N ASN A 146 4.08 7.71 -26.30
CA ASN A 146 3.59 6.53 -27.05
C ASN A 146 2.11 6.63 -27.46
N VAL A 147 1.34 7.56 -26.87
CA VAL A 147 -0.06 7.77 -27.29
C VAL A 147 -0.12 8.91 -28.31
N PRO A 148 -0.61 8.67 -29.54
CA PRO A 148 -0.63 9.68 -30.57
C PRO A 148 -1.35 10.97 -30.16
N GLY A 149 -0.69 12.11 -30.32
CA GLY A 149 -1.22 13.44 -30.00
C GLY A 149 -1.24 13.78 -28.50
N ALA A 150 -0.76 12.87 -27.61
CA ALA A 150 -0.78 13.15 -26.18
C ALA A 150 0.23 14.22 -25.79
N ARG A 151 1.42 14.23 -26.38
CA ARG A 151 2.46 15.25 -26.11
C ARG A 151 1.95 16.64 -26.45
N GLU A 152 1.41 16.83 -27.64
CA GLU A 152 0.90 18.11 -28.12
C GLU A 152 -0.28 18.60 -27.26
N GLN A 153 -1.19 17.72 -26.87
CA GLN A 153 -2.30 18.06 -25.98
C GLN A 153 -1.80 18.45 -24.57
N ALA A 154 -0.78 17.77 -24.05
CA ALA A 154 -0.20 18.08 -22.74
C ALA A 154 0.48 19.47 -22.74
N GLU A 155 1.25 19.79 -23.80
CA GLU A 155 1.90 21.09 -23.98
C GLU A 155 0.87 22.22 -24.19
N ALA A 156 -0.26 21.93 -24.84
CA ALA A 156 -1.39 22.84 -24.94
C ALA A 156 -2.16 23.04 -23.63
N GLY A 157 -1.86 22.25 -22.59
CA GLY A 157 -2.54 22.30 -21.30
C GLY A 157 -3.91 21.59 -21.29
N ASP A 158 -4.19 20.73 -22.26
CA ASP A 158 -5.46 20.02 -22.40
C ASP A 158 -5.50 18.70 -21.61
N LEU A 159 -4.35 18.16 -21.19
CA LEU A 159 -4.28 16.92 -20.43
C LEU A 159 -4.07 17.16 -18.93
N LEU A 160 -4.66 16.28 -18.14
CA LEU A 160 -4.45 16.15 -16.71
C LEU A 160 -3.86 14.79 -16.41
N PHE A 161 -3.03 14.73 -15.37
CA PHE A 161 -2.53 13.52 -14.75
C PHE A 161 -3.09 13.39 -13.35
N GLY A 162 -3.29 12.16 -12.89
CA GLY A 162 -3.53 11.83 -11.49
C GLY A 162 -3.21 10.38 -11.18
N THR A 163 -2.99 10.10 -9.92
CA THR A 163 -3.16 8.80 -9.34
C THR A 163 -4.66 8.51 -9.21
N VAL A 164 -5.03 7.33 -8.73
CA VAL A 164 -6.43 6.90 -8.74
C VAL A 164 -7.34 7.81 -7.90
N ASP A 165 -6.84 8.34 -6.77
CA ASP A 165 -7.51 9.35 -5.96
C ASP A 165 -7.95 10.58 -6.77
N SER A 166 -7.01 11.18 -7.50
CA SER A 166 -7.29 12.34 -8.35
C SER A 166 -8.35 12.04 -9.42
N TRP A 167 -8.30 10.84 -10.02
CA TRP A 167 -9.30 10.38 -10.98
C TRP A 167 -10.67 10.24 -10.35
N LEU A 168 -10.77 9.67 -9.14
CA LEU A 168 -12.03 9.55 -8.40
C LEU A 168 -12.57 10.92 -8.00
N ILE A 169 -11.73 11.80 -7.44
CA ILE A 169 -12.11 13.17 -7.04
C ILE A 169 -12.63 13.93 -8.25
N TRP A 170 -11.91 13.89 -9.39
CA TRP A 170 -12.33 14.54 -10.62
C TRP A 170 -13.72 14.09 -11.07
N ASN A 171 -13.96 12.80 -11.12
CA ASN A 171 -15.24 12.26 -11.59
C ASN A 171 -16.38 12.50 -10.58
N PHE A 172 -16.16 12.30 -9.29
CA PHE A 172 -17.18 12.56 -8.26
C PHE A 172 -17.56 14.03 -8.17
N THR A 173 -16.65 14.94 -8.52
CA THR A 173 -16.90 16.40 -8.57
C THR A 173 -17.34 16.89 -9.95
N LYS A 174 -17.55 15.99 -10.93
CA LYS A 174 -17.91 16.36 -12.32
C LYS A 174 -16.91 17.33 -12.97
N GLY A 175 -15.62 17.09 -12.71
CA GLY A 175 -14.54 17.91 -13.28
C GLY A 175 -14.28 19.24 -12.56
N ALA A 176 -14.91 19.49 -11.43
CA ALA A 176 -14.73 20.73 -10.68
C ALA A 176 -13.41 20.76 -9.87
N VAL A 177 -12.88 19.62 -9.47
CA VAL A 177 -11.69 19.53 -8.62
C VAL A 177 -10.66 18.58 -9.23
N HIS A 178 -9.44 19.06 -9.37
CA HIS A 178 -8.26 18.29 -9.74
C HIS A 178 -7.25 18.40 -8.60
N ALA A 179 -7.27 17.43 -7.69
CA ALA A 179 -6.47 17.43 -6.47
C ALA A 179 -5.93 16.03 -6.14
N THR A 180 -4.91 15.98 -5.33
CA THR A 180 -4.31 14.79 -4.70
C THR A 180 -3.81 15.16 -3.32
N ASP A 181 -3.55 14.15 -2.46
CA ASP A 181 -2.91 14.36 -1.18
C ASP A 181 -1.37 14.16 -1.25
N PRO A 182 -0.59 14.60 -0.24
CA PRO A 182 0.86 14.43 -0.25
C PRO A 182 1.30 12.96 -0.18
N SER A 183 0.49 12.04 0.38
CA SER A 183 0.85 10.63 0.45
C SER A 183 0.84 9.98 -0.94
N ASN A 184 -0.16 10.29 -1.78
CA ASN A 184 -0.20 9.90 -3.18
C ASN A 184 0.84 10.65 -4.04
N ALA A 185 0.95 11.97 -3.87
CA ALA A 185 1.94 12.77 -4.60
C ALA A 185 3.37 12.27 -4.39
N SER A 186 3.73 11.87 -3.16
CA SER A 186 5.06 11.35 -2.83
C SER A 186 5.41 10.04 -3.53
N ARG A 187 4.44 9.38 -4.21
CA ARG A 187 4.65 8.12 -4.95
C ARG A 187 4.87 8.31 -6.44
N THR A 188 5.17 9.51 -6.89
CA THR A 188 5.15 9.83 -8.33
C THR A 188 6.53 10.01 -8.96
N LEU A 189 7.63 10.11 -8.20
CA LEU A 189 8.95 10.59 -8.66
C LEU A 189 8.96 12.07 -9.14
N MET A 190 7.88 12.80 -8.93
CA MET A 190 7.73 14.20 -9.35
C MET A 190 7.57 15.18 -8.19
N PHE A 191 7.30 14.64 -6.99
CA PHE A 191 7.03 15.42 -5.78
C PHE A 191 8.27 15.46 -4.88
N ASN A 192 8.64 16.67 -4.45
CA ASN A 192 9.73 16.87 -3.51
C ASN A 192 9.18 16.78 -2.08
N ILE A 193 9.55 15.74 -1.34
CA ILE A 193 9.05 15.49 0.00
C ILE A 193 9.52 16.52 1.04
N HIS A 194 10.57 17.29 0.74
CA HIS A 194 11.11 18.32 1.65
C HIS A 194 10.40 19.66 1.48
N THR A 195 10.02 20.02 0.25
CA THR A 195 9.27 21.26 -0.03
C THR A 195 7.76 21.08 0.06
N GLY A 196 7.27 19.84 -0.07
CA GLY A 196 5.85 19.53 -0.07
C GLY A 196 5.12 19.97 -1.36
N ASP A 197 5.84 20.07 -2.48
CA ASP A 197 5.29 20.47 -3.79
C ASP A 197 5.97 19.69 -4.93
N TRP A 198 5.42 19.81 -6.12
CA TRP A 198 5.99 19.31 -7.37
C TRP A 198 7.35 19.96 -7.64
N ASP A 199 8.33 19.18 -8.10
CA ASP A 199 9.71 19.63 -8.31
C ASP A 199 10.00 19.83 -9.79
N ASP A 200 10.32 21.05 -10.20
CA ASP A 200 10.50 21.40 -11.62
C ASP A 200 11.70 20.67 -12.26
N GLU A 201 12.78 20.39 -11.52
CA GLU A 201 13.93 19.64 -12.05
C GLU A 201 13.55 18.17 -12.32
N LEU A 202 12.74 17.55 -11.44
CA LEU A 202 12.25 16.19 -11.65
C LEU A 202 11.27 16.13 -12.83
N LEU A 203 10.41 17.15 -12.97
CA LEU A 203 9.48 17.27 -14.09
C LEU A 203 10.21 17.42 -15.43
N GLU A 204 11.27 18.21 -15.47
CA GLU A 204 12.12 18.37 -16.66
C GLU A 204 12.77 17.04 -17.06
N LEU A 205 13.38 16.32 -16.12
CA LEU A 205 14.00 15.01 -16.35
C LEU A 205 13.00 13.97 -16.87
N LEU A 206 11.76 14.01 -16.36
CA LEU A 206 10.68 13.13 -16.78
C LEU A 206 9.92 13.66 -18.00
N SER A 207 10.21 14.89 -18.46
CA SER A 207 9.53 15.56 -19.56
C SER A 207 8.00 15.63 -19.35
N VAL A 208 7.55 15.96 -18.12
CA VAL A 208 6.14 16.08 -17.75
C VAL A 208 5.79 17.55 -17.53
N PRO A 209 4.84 18.12 -18.29
CA PRO A 209 4.39 19.49 -18.11
C PRO A 209 3.72 19.70 -16.73
N ARG A 210 4.15 20.71 -15.98
CA ARG A 210 3.58 21.03 -14.65
C ARG A 210 2.06 21.29 -14.70
N SER A 211 1.55 21.80 -15.84
CA SER A 211 0.12 22.05 -16.06
C SER A 211 -0.78 20.82 -15.99
N MET A 212 -0.20 19.62 -16.09
CA MET A 212 -0.93 18.35 -15.98
C MET A 212 -1.17 17.93 -14.54
N LEU A 213 -0.44 18.50 -13.56
CA LEU A 213 -0.38 17.97 -12.20
C LEU A 213 -1.54 18.47 -11.34
N PRO A 214 -2.10 17.62 -10.45
CA PRO A 214 -3.15 18.02 -9.53
C PRO A 214 -2.61 18.99 -8.46
N LYS A 215 -3.51 19.77 -7.88
CA LYS A 215 -3.19 20.54 -6.68
C LYS A 215 -2.98 19.60 -5.50
N VAL A 216 -1.86 19.72 -4.81
CA VAL A 216 -1.61 18.98 -3.58
C VAL A 216 -2.35 19.66 -2.42
N VAL A 217 -3.17 18.90 -1.71
CA VAL A 217 -4.01 19.38 -0.59
C VAL A 217 -3.80 18.49 0.64
N PRO A 218 -4.14 18.92 1.85
CA PRO A 218 -4.02 18.07 3.04
C PRO A 218 -4.79 16.75 2.90
N SER A 219 -4.24 15.67 3.47
CA SER A 219 -4.89 14.34 3.50
C SER A 219 -6.21 14.36 4.30
N SER A 220 -6.30 15.24 5.33
CA SER A 220 -7.52 15.55 6.06
C SER A 220 -7.90 17.01 5.80
N GLY A 221 -8.93 17.22 4.99
CA GLY A 221 -9.41 18.54 4.59
C GLY A 221 -10.47 18.44 3.49
N ILE A 222 -11.41 19.36 3.42
CA ILE A 222 -12.43 19.36 2.36
C ILE A 222 -11.78 19.76 1.03
N MET A 223 -11.64 18.79 0.12
CA MET A 223 -11.08 18.98 -1.22
C MET A 223 -12.13 19.46 -2.21
N GLY A 224 -13.37 19.04 -2.04
CA GLY A 224 -14.50 19.33 -2.89
C GLY A 224 -15.77 18.65 -2.40
N HIS A 225 -16.78 18.62 -3.23
CA HIS A 225 -18.05 17.97 -2.90
C HIS A 225 -18.45 16.99 -4.00
N MET A 226 -18.76 15.76 -3.59
CA MET A 226 -19.37 14.77 -4.47
C MET A 226 -20.70 15.31 -5.02
N HIS A 227 -20.90 15.17 -6.33
CA HIS A 227 -22.12 15.63 -6.98
C HIS A 227 -23.33 14.80 -6.49
N PRO A 228 -24.50 15.45 -6.24
CA PRO A 228 -25.68 14.78 -5.68
C PRO A 228 -26.21 13.61 -6.49
N GLU A 229 -25.92 13.53 -7.79
CA GLU A 229 -26.40 12.44 -8.65
C GLU A 229 -25.91 11.05 -8.21
N PHE A 230 -24.76 10.96 -7.50
CA PHE A 230 -24.19 9.67 -7.10
C PHE A 230 -24.88 9.07 -5.88
N LEU A 231 -25.13 9.88 -4.83
CA LEU A 231 -25.67 9.42 -3.56
C LEU A 231 -26.90 10.23 -3.08
N GLY A 232 -27.51 11.00 -3.97
CA GLY A 232 -28.71 11.80 -3.69
C GLY A 232 -28.46 13.04 -2.82
N HIS A 233 -27.20 13.31 -2.43
CA HIS A 233 -26.83 14.44 -1.59
C HIS A 233 -25.42 14.94 -1.93
N SER A 234 -25.15 16.24 -1.75
CA SER A 234 -23.82 16.80 -1.90
C SER A 234 -23.00 16.47 -0.66
N LEU A 235 -21.95 15.63 -0.83
CA LEU A 235 -21.14 15.13 0.27
C LEU A 235 -19.71 15.69 0.19
N PRO A 236 -19.14 16.20 1.30
CA PRO A 236 -17.73 16.59 1.32
C PRO A 236 -16.83 15.40 1.01
N LEU A 237 -15.93 15.53 0.03
CA LEU A 237 -14.76 14.68 -0.13
C LEU A 237 -13.69 15.28 0.78
N ALA A 238 -13.40 14.63 1.91
CA ALA A 238 -12.69 15.28 3.00
C ALA A 238 -11.52 14.48 3.58
N GLY A 239 -11.30 13.26 3.11
CA GLY A 239 -10.15 12.44 3.44
C GLY A 239 -9.57 11.82 2.17
N ASP A 240 -8.25 11.83 2.02
CA ASP A 240 -7.54 11.23 0.89
C ASP A 240 -6.18 10.72 1.34
N ALA A 241 -5.89 9.46 1.05
CA ALA A 241 -4.57 8.90 1.29
C ALA A 241 -4.32 7.64 0.44
N GLY A 242 -3.07 7.40 0.09
CA GLY A 242 -2.64 6.11 -0.44
C GLY A 242 -2.99 4.97 0.53
N ASP A 243 -3.31 3.79 -0.01
CA ASP A 243 -3.83 2.64 0.74
C ASP A 243 -2.96 2.26 1.97
N GLN A 244 -1.64 2.28 1.82
CA GLN A 244 -0.73 1.89 2.89
C GLN A 244 -0.61 2.98 3.96
N GLN A 245 -0.68 4.25 3.58
CA GLN A 245 -0.71 5.38 4.48
C GLN A 245 -2.05 5.43 5.24
N ALA A 246 -3.15 5.24 4.54
CA ALA A 246 -4.48 5.11 5.16
C ALA A 246 -4.51 3.95 6.16
N ALA A 247 -3.96 2.77 5.81
CA ALA A 247 -3.85 1.64 6.74
C ALA A 247 -2.98 1.94 7.97
N THR A 248 -1.92 2.73 7.81
CA THR A 248 -1.07 3.18 8.93
C THR A 248 -1.86 4.08 9.88
N TYR A 249 -2.64 5.00 9.32
CA TYR A 249 -3.51 5.89 10.08
C TYR A 249 -4.66 5.14 10.76
N GLY A 250 -5.31 4.20 10.04
CA GLY A 250 -6.39 3.34 10.56
C GLY A 250 -5.93 2.35 11.63
N ASN A 251 -4.66 1.97 11.61
CA ASN A 251 -4.02 1.24 12.70
C ASN A 251 -3.61 2.16 13.88
N ALA A 252 -3.97 3.44 13.86
CA ALA A 252 -3.57 4.43 14.85
C ALA A 252 -2.05 4.48 15.11
N CYS A 253 -1.21 4.25 14.08
CA CYS A 253 0.24 4.37 14.16
C CYS A 253 0.67 5.84 14.04
N MET A 254 0.15 6.70 14.92
CA MET A 254 0.25 8.17 14.80
C MET A 254 1.52 8.76 15.44
N LEU A 255 2.22 7.98 16.27
CA LEU A 255 3.43 8.45 16.94
C LEU A 255 4.70 7.90 16.27
N PRO A 256 5.82 8.65 16.30
CA PRO A 256 7.10 8.15 15.79
C PRO A 256 7.52 6.84 16.44
N GLY A 257 8.03 5.90 15.62
CA GLY A 257 8.41 4.54 16.04
C GLY A 257 7.27 3.54 16.01
N MET A 258 6.01 3.97 15.88
CA MET A 258 4.90 3.04 15.65
C MET A 258 4.94 2.54 14.20
N ALA A 259 4.69 1.25 14.04
CA ALA A 259 4.74 0.59 12.75
C ALA A 259 3.54 -0.35 12.55
N LYS A 260 3.15 -0.49 11.29
CA LYS A 260 2.16 -1.49 10.88
C LYS A 260 2.74 -2.39 9.79
N ASN A 261 2.19 -3.60 9.68
CA ASN A 261 2.39 -4.49 8.54
C ASN A 261 1.05 -5.00 8.01
N THR A 262 0.78 -4.74 6.74
CA THR A 262 -0.38 -5.30 6.03
C THR A 262 0.01 -6.61 5.37
N TYR A 263 -0.58 -7.72 5.81
CA TYR A 263 -0.34 -9.06 5.30
C TYR A 263 -1.35 -9.42 4.20
N GLY A 264 -0.98 -9.20 2.96
CA GLY A 264 -1.71 -9.56 1.76
C GLY A 264 -0.99 -10.62 0.92
N THR A 265 -1.05 -10.50 -0.40
CA THR A 265 -0.23 -11.29 -1.35
C THR A 265 1.25 -11.09 -1.07
N GLY A 266 1.68 -9.85 -0.85
CA GLY A 266 2.92 -9.44 -0.22
C GLY A 266 2.68 -8.85 1.17
N CYS A 267 3.74 -8.32 1.80
CA CYS A 267 3.63 -7.49 3.00
C CYS A 267 4.08 -6.07 2.69
N PHE A 268 3.38 -5.10 3.28
CA PHE A 268 3.74 -3.70 3.22
C PHE A 268 3.88 -3.14 4.64
N LEU A 269 5.12 -2.80 4.98
CA LEU A 269 5.48 -2.30 6.29
C LEU A 269 5.67 -0.79 6.20
N LEU A 270 5.04 -0.06 7.10
CA LEU A 270 5.27 1.37 7.30
C LEU A 270 5.58 1.65 8.76
N MET A 271 6.67 2.41 8.98
CA MET A 271 7.02 2.95 10.30
C MET A 271 6.93 4.48 10.24
N ASN A 272 6.11 5.06 11.10
CA ASN A 272 6.00 6.51 11.26
C ASN A 272 7.32 7.08 11.81
N THR A 273 7.92 8.04 11.11
CA THR A 273 9.16 8.74 11.51
C THR A 273 8.90 10.16 12.02
N GLY A 274 7.64 10.57 12.15
CA GLY A 274 7.25 11.89 12.63
C GLY A 274 7.39 12.97 11.57
N THR A 275 8.01 14.08 11.93
CA THR A 275 8.18 15.27 11.06
C THR A 275 9.48 15.26 10.26
N GLU A 276 10.27 14.20 10.37
CA GLU A 276 11.57 14.10 9.71
C GLU A 276 11.52 13.06 8.57
N ALA A 277 11.87 13.50 7.36
CA ALA A 277 12.11 12.62 6.23
C ALA A 277 13.46 11.89 6.44
N ARG A 278 13.40 10.68 7.00
CA ARG A 278 14.60 9.86 7.26
C ARG A 278 15.04 9.19 5.97
N ARG A 279 16.25 9.50 5.51
CA ARG A 279 16.83 8.78 4.37
C ARG A 279 17.23 7.38 4.79
N SER A 280 16.84 6.39 4.00
CA SER A 280 17.28 5.02 4.22
C SER A 280 18.67 4.77 3.61
N GLU A 281 19.54 4.09 4.38
CA GLU A 281 20.83 3.54 3.92
C GLU A 281 20.71 2.02 3.64
N ASN A 282 19.55 1.43 3.97
CA ASN A 282 19.26 0.01 3.83
C ASN A 282 18.22 -0.27 2.72
N ASN A 283 18.16 0.59 1.71
CA ASN A 283 17.28 0.44 0.54
C ASN A 283 15.77 0.40 0.85
N LEU A 284 15.33 1.03 1.94
CA LEU A 284 13.93 1.29 2.18
C LEU A 284 13.49 2.58 1.46
N LEU A 285 12.19 2.78 1.35
CA LEU A 285 11.63 4.01 0.80
C LEU A 285 11.30 4.99 1.93
N THR A 286 11.56 6.28 1.69
CA THR A 286 11.01 7.36 2.51
C THR A 286 9.78 7.93 1.79
N THR A 287 8.66 8.02 2.46
CA THR A 287 7.40 8.48 1.86
C THR A 287 6.70 9.45 2.81
N VAL A 288 5.78 10.26 2.27
CA VAL A 288 4.89 11.03 3.12
C VAL A 288 3.81 10.09 3.67
N GLY A 289 3.60 10.12 4.97
CA GLY A 289 2.53 9.40 5.66
C GLY A 289 1.18 10.08 5.45
N TRP A 290 1.05 11.34 5.92
CA TRP A 290 -0.15 12.16 5.78
C TRP A 290 0.12 13.63 6.11
N ASN A 291 -0.88 14.47 5.86
CA ASN A 291 -0.93 15.86 6.31
C ASN A 291 -2.35 16.20 6.81
N CYS A 292 -2.50 16.43 8.10
CA CYS A 292 -3.76 16.85 8.71
C CYS A 292 -3.83 18.39 8.95
N GLY A 293 -3.09 19.18 8.16
CA GLY A 293 -3.13 20.64 8.22
C GLY A 293 -2.05 21.29 9.11
N TYR A 294 -1.25 20.50 9.83
CA TYR A 294 -0.14 20.96 10.68
C TYR A 294 1.22 20.44 10.22
N GLY A 295 1.37 20.19 8.92
CA GLY A 295 2.61 19.79 8.29
C GLY A 295 2.68 18.31 7.96
N LEU A 296 3.69 17.96 7.18
CA LEU A 296 3.89 16.59 6.70
C LEU A 296 4.31 15.66 7.84
N ARG A 297 3.79 14.45 7.82
CA ARG A 297 4.31 13.30 8.57
C ARG A 297 4.94 12.34 7.60
N TYR A 298 6.05 11.72 7.99
CA TYR A 298 6.82 10.85 7.14
C TYR A 298 6.81 9.41 7.66
N ALA A 299 7.08 8.48 6.77
CA ALA A 299 7.23 7.08 7.09
C ALA A 299 8.38 6.46 6.30
N LEU A 300 9.06 5.48 6.89
CA LEU A 300 9.86 4.50 6.17
C LEU A 300 8.95 3.38 5.71
N GLU A 301 9.13 2.95 4.46
CA GLU A 301 8.37 1.86 3.86
C GLU A 301 9.30 0.77 3.35
N GLY A 302 8.93 -0.48 3.65
CA GLY A 302 9.55 -1.67 3.08
C GLY A 302 8.48 -2.66 2.64
N SER A 303 8.79 -3.46 1.61
CA SER A 303 7.85 -4.41 1.02
C SER A 303 8.45 -5.80 0.94
N VAL A 304 7.69 -6.81 1.34
CA VAL A 304 7.92 -8.22 1.06
C VAL A 304 7.05 -8.59 -0.13
N PHE A 305 7.66 -9.00 -1.24
CA PHE A 305 6.91 -9.27 -2.48
C PHE A 305 6.04 -10.53 -2.37
N ILE A 306 6.53 -11.54 -1.69
CA ILE A 306 5.90 -12.85 -1.57
C ILE A 306 5.61 -13.18 -0.09
N ALA A 307 4.36 -12.95 0.32
CA ALA A 307 3.85 -13.32 1.64
C ALA A 307 2.70 -14.33 1.52
N GLY A 308 1.45 -13.89 1.49
CA GLY A 308 0.31 -14.78 1.24
C GLY A 308 0.40 -15.55 -0.08
N ALA A 309 1.15 -15.01 -1.06
CA ALA A 309 1.42 -15.69 -2.32
C ALA A 309 2.16 -17.04 -2.14
N VAL A 310 3.01 -17.21 -1.13
CA VAL A 310 3.62 -18.52 -0.87
C VAL A 310 2.58 -19.57 -0.45
N VAL A 311 1.56 -19.16 0.32
CA VAL A 311 0.45 -20.04 0.71
C VAL A 311 -0.41 -20.40 -0.51
N GLN A 312 -0.67 -19.43 -1.39
CA GLN A 312 -1.37 -19.68 -2.66
C GLN A 312 -0.57 -20.66 -3.53
N TRP A 313 0.75 -20.50 -3.61
CA TRP A 313 1.59 -21.44 -4.38
C TRP A 313 1.61 -22.85 -3.78
N LEU A 314 1.58 -23.00 -2.45
CA LEU A 314 1.45 -24.30 -1.79
C LEU A 314 0.11 -24.94 -2.10
N ARG A 315 -0.96 -24.16 -2.30
CA ARG A 315 -2.29 -24.63 -2.72
C ARG A 315 -2.33 -24.98 -4.21
N ASP A 316 -1.95 -24.04 -5.07
CA ASP A 316 -2.19 -24.13 -6.51
C ASP A 316 -1.04 -24.83 -7.25
N GLY A 317 0.20 -24.62 -6.83
CA GLY A 317 1.42 -25.17 -7.43
C GLY A 317 1.78 -26.56 -6.89
N LEU A 318 1.95 -26.68 -5.58
CA LEU A 318 2.32 -27.97 -4.95
C LEU A 318 1.12 -28.81 -4.51
N GLN A 319 -0.08 -28.22 -4.39
CA GLN A 319 -1.33 -28.91 -4.03
C GLN A 319 -1.22 -29.70 -2.69
N ILE A 320 -0.46 -29.16 -1.73
CA ILE A 320 -0.32 -29.80 -0.41
C ILE A 320 -1.40 -29.33 0.57
N ILE A 321 -2.16 -28.31 0.23
CA ILE A 321 -3.38 -27.81 0.85
C ILE A 321 -4.42 -27.53 -0.25
N SER A 322 -5.71 -27.55 0.11
CA SER A 322 -6.83 -27.25 -0.81
C SER A 322 -7.37 -25.85 -0.61
N ASP A 323 -7.23 -25.30 0.58
CA ASP A 323 -7.63 -23.95 0.97
C ASP A 323 -6.51 -23.28 1.78
N ALA A 324 -6.39 -21.96 1.66
CA ALA A 324 -5.36 -21.21 2.39
C ALA A 324 -5.50 -21.33 3.93
N ALA A 325 -6.72 -21.52 4.43
CA ALA A 325 -6.96 -21.72 5.86
C ALA A 325 -6.39 -23.03 6.41
N GLU A 326 -6.11 -24.01 5.55
CA GLU A 326 -5.52 -25.30 5.95
C GLU A 326 -4.03 -25.21 6.31
N ILE A 327 -3.36 -24.08 5.96
CA ILE A 327 -1.91 -23.94 6.19
C ILE A 327 -1.56 -24.00 7.69
N GLU A 328 -2.34 -23.33 8.56
CA GLU A 328 -2.12 -23.30 10.00
C GLU A 328 -2.34 -24.68 10.65
N PRO A 329 -3.47 -25.39 10.41
CA PRO A 329 -3.63 -26.77 10.87
C PRO A 329 -2.51 -27.71 10.39
N LEU A 330 -2.12 -27.62 9.11
CA LEU A 330 -1.06 -28.45 8.54
C LEU A 330 0.30 -28.19 9.21
N ALA A 331 0.68 -26.92 9.37
CA ALA A 331 1.91 -26.53 10.05
C ALA A 331 1.92 -26.91 11.54
N SER A 332 0.74 -26.99 12.16
CA SER A 332 0.58 -27.42 13.57
C SER A 332 0.76 -28.92 13.79
N THR A 333 0.85 -29.74 12.72
CA THR A 333 1.13 -31.20 12.84
C THR A 333 2.58 -31.48 13.23
N VAL A 334 3.46 -30.46 13.20
CA VAL A 334 4.87 -30.56 13.55
C VAL A 334 5.23 -29.52 14.62
N GLN A 335 6.25 -29.83 15.44
CA GLN A 335 6.67 -28.93 16.52
C GLN A 335 7.47 -27.73 16.04
N ASP A 336 8.27 -27.91 14.99
CA ASP A 336 9.13 -26.89 14.37
C ASP A 336 9.25 -27.14 12.87
N ASN A 337 10.12 -26.40 12.19
CA ASN A 337 10.36 -26.55 10.76
C ASN A 337 11.25 -27.75 10.38
N GLY A 338 11.74 -28.54 11.34
CA GLY A 338 12.60 -29.70 11.09
C GLY A 338 13.94 -29.35 10.41
N GLY A 339 14.41 -28.10 10.56
CA GLY A 339 15.61 -27.57 9.89
C GLY A 339 15.37 -27.13 8.45
N VAL A 340 14.12 -27.12 7.99
CA VAL A 340 13.73 -26.66 6.63
C VAL A 340 13.54 -25.16 6.63
N PHE A 341 14.16 -24.48 5.67
CA PHE A 341 13.93 -23.07 5.37
C PHE A 341 13.40 -22.90 3.96
N PHE A 342 12.36 -22.09 3.83
CA PHE A 342 11.79 -21.72 2.54
C PHE A 342 12.06 -20.25 2.26
N VAL A 343 12.82 -19.95 1.21
CA VAL A 343 13.02 -18.58 0.70
C VAL A 343 12.09 -18.37 -0.49
N PRO A 344 10.97 -17.62 -0.34
CA PRO A 344 9.97 -17.51 -1.40
C PRO A 344 10.31 -16.40 -2.41
N ALA A 345 11.49 -16.41 -2.97
CA ALA A 345 11.98 -15.41 -3.93
C ALA A 345 11.44 -15.67 -5.36
N PHE A 346 10.11 -15.85 -5.53
CA PHE A 346 9.51 -16.21 -6.83
C PHE A 346 9.70 -15.13 -7.90
N ALA A 347 9.81 -13.87 -7.49
CA ALA A 347 10.06 -12.72 -8.35
C ALA A 347 11.33 -11.95 -7.95
N GLY A 348 12.31 -12.65 -7.36
CA GLY A 348 13.47 -12.04 -6.72
C GLY A 348 13.20 -11.67 -5.26
N LEU A 349 14.17 -11.04 -4.62
CA LEU A 349 14.09 -10.52 -3.26
C LEU A 349 13.97 -8.99 -3.28
N GLY A 350 13.04 -8.44 -2.52
CA GLY A 350 12.90 -7.01 -2.28
C GLY A 350 13.88 -6.49 -1.23
N ALA A 351 13.52 -5.40 -0.56
CA ALA A 351 14.31 -4.83 0.52
C ALA A 351 14.57 -5.88 1.63
N PRO A 352 15.75 -5.90 2.24
CA PRO A 352 16.92 -5.03 1.97
C PRO A 352 17.82 -5.54 0.85
N TYR A 353 17.56 -6.70 0.29
CA TYR A 353 18.47 -7.44 -0.61
C TYR A 353 18.50 -6.87 -2.05
N TRP A 354 17.33 -6.51 -2.59
CA TRP A 354 17.14 -6.02 -3.97
C TRP A 354 17.81 -6.89 -5.04
N ASP A 355 17.64 -8.21 -4.88
CA ASP A 355 18.19 -9.20 -5.79
C ASP A 355 17.10 -9.72 -6.75
N GLN A 356 17.08 -9.19 -7.97
CA GLN A 356 16.16 -9.63 -9.04
C GLN A 356 16.51 -11.00 -9.62
N TYR A 357 17.74 -11.49 -9.38
CA TYR A 357 18.24 -12.78 -9.87
C TYR A 357 18.01 -13.92 -8.88
N ALA A 358 17.66 -13.60 -7.63
CA ALA A 358 17.26 -14.61 -6.65
C ALA A 358 16.03 -15.39 -7.12
N ARG A 359 15.96 -16.67 -6.78
CA ARG A 359 14.77 -17.52 -7.01
C ARG A 359 14.41 -18.28 -5.76
N GLY A 360 13.13 -18.73 -5.70
CA GLY A 360 12.63 -19.50 -4.57
C GLY A 360 13.46 -20.76 -4.32
N ALA A 361 13.79 -20.99 -3.04
CA ALA A 361 14.59 -22.13 -2.62
C ALA A 361 13.98 -22.78 -1.36
N ILE A 362 14.03 -24.11 -1.28
CA ILE A 362 13.75 -24.87 -0.08
C ILE A 362 15.03 -25.63 0.29
N VAL A 363 15.59 -25.32 1.45
CA VAL A 363 16.86 -25.91 1.93
C VAL A 363 16.66 -26.64 3.25
N GLY A 364 17.60 -27.52 3.63
CA GLY A 364 17.53 -28.27 4.89
C GLY A 364 16.68 -29.55 4.82
N LEU A 365 16.35 -30.04 3.61
CA LEU A 365 15.55 -31.25 3.44
C LEU A 365 16.29 -32.49 3.91
N THR A 366 15.65 -33.29 4.76
CA THR A 366 16.07 -34.62 5.20
C THR A 366 14.97 -35.62 4.90
N ARG A 367 15.25 -36.90 5.04
CA ARG A 367 14.26 -37.97 4.81
C ARG A 367 13.05 -37.90 5.75
N GLY A 368 13.17 -37.25 6.90
CA GLY A 368 12.10 -37.09 7.89
C GLY A 368 11.19 -35.89 7.62
N VAL A 369 11.49 -35.06 6.64
CA VAL A 369 10.69 -33.86 6.32
C VAL A 369 9.34 -34.28 5.72
N THR A 370 8.28 -33.68 6.24
CA THR A 370 6.91 -33.88 5.78
C THR A 370 6.31 -32.57 5.23
N ARG A 371 5.13 -32.67 4.63
CA ARG A 371 4.39 -31.46 4.18
C ARG A 371 4.11 -30.47 5.30
N GLY A 372 3.98 -30.94 6.56
CA GLY A 372 3.83 -30.07 7.72
C GLY A 372 5.04 -29.19 7.97
N HIS A 373 6.26 -29.71 7.80
CA HIS A 373 7.50 -28.93 7.94
C HIS A 373 7.62 -27.88 6.82
N ILE A 374 7.21 -28.20 5.59
CA ILE A 374 7.20 -27.26 4.46
C ILE A 374 6.19 -26.13 4.72
N ALA A 375 4.97 -26.47 5.18
CA ALA A 375 3.95 -25.50 5.54
C ALA A 375 4.44 -24.57 6.69
N ARG A 376 5.11 -25.14 7.69
CA ARG A 376 5.70 -24.39 8.80
C ARG A 376 6.79 -23.44 8.32
N ALA A 377 7.73 -23.92 7.51
CA ALA A 377 8.80 -23.11 6.92
C ALA A 377 8.26 -21.96 6.06
N ALA A 378 7.16 -22.16 5.34
CA ALA A 378 6.51 -21.11 4.55
C ALA A 378 5.90 -20.01 5.44
N ILE A 379 5.23 -20.37 6.55
CA ILE A 379 4.73 -19.39 7.54
C ILE A 379 5.90 -18.62 8.16
N GLU A 380 6.95 -19.34 8.60
CA GLU A 380 8.14 -18.72 9.20
C GLU A 380 8.86 -17.79 8.23
N ALA A 381 8.92 -18.12 6.93
CA ALA A 381 9.52 -17.28 5.90
C ALA A 381 8.85 -15.91 5.78
N ILE A 382 7.53 -15.83 5.92
CA ILE A 382 6.80 -14.54 5.90
C ILE A 382 7.25 -13.67 7.08
N ALA A 383 7.35 -14.27 8.27
CA ALA A 383 7.76 -13.57 9.48
C ALA A 383 9.23 -13.14 9.45
N LEU A 384 10.12 -13.96 8.88
CA LEU A 384 11.55 -13.70 8.78
C LEU A 384 11.87 -12.59 7.76
N GLN A 385 11.22 -12.57 6.60
CA GLN A 385 11.33 -11.45 5.65
C GLN A 385 10.85 -10.13 6.27
N THR A 386 9.76 -10.17 7.04
CA THR A 386 9.26 -9.00 7.78
C THR A 386 10.29 -8.51 8.80
N LEU A 387 10.98 -9.41 9.50
CA LEU A 387 12.05 -9.03 10.43
C LEU A 387 13.19 -8.32 9.72
N ASP A 388 13.67 -8.83 8.57
CA ASP A 388 14.78 -8.23 7.82
C ASP A 388 14.46 -6.75 7.50
N ILE A 389 13.23 -6.46 7.07
CA ILE A 389 12.77 -5.08 6.81
C ILE A 389 12.70 -4.26 8.11
N MET A 390 12.12 -4.81 9.17
CA MET A 390 11.98 -4.10 10.45
C MET A 390 13.32 -3.76 11.08
N ASP A 391 14.33 -4.63 10.93
CA ASP A 391 15.68 -4.34 11.42
C ASP A 391 16.34 -3.21 10.62
N CYS A 392 16.09 -3.13 9.30
CA CYS A 392 16.50 -1.98 8.50
C CYS A 392 15.77 -0.70 8.94
N MET A 393 14.46 -0.76 9.17
CA MET A 393 13.69 0.39 9.67
C MET A 393 14.19 0.93 11.00
N LYS A 394 14.52 0.04 11.95
CA LYS A 394 15.12 0.42 13.23
C LYS A 394 16.48 1.10 13.06
N LYS A 395 17.34 0.54 12.19
CA LYS A 395 18.68 1.11 11.91
C LYS A 395 18.58 2.49 11.27
N ASP A 396 17.74 2.65 10.23
CA ASP A 396 17.62 3.89 9.48
C ASP A 396 16.89 4.99 10.27
N SER A 397 15.87 4.63 11.05
CA SER A 397 15.11 5.60 11.83
C SER A 397 15.77 5.96 13.16
N GLY A 398 16.55 5.06 13.73
CA GLY A 398 17.03 5.18 15.12
C GLY A 398 15.90 5.10 16.16
N LEU A 399 14.68 4.73 15.75
CA LEU A 399 13.51 4.66 16.62
C LEU A 399 13.30 3.22 17.11
N PRO A 400 12.96 3.02 18.40
CA PRO A 400 12.63 1.68 18.90
C PRO A 400 11.26 1.24 18.38
N LEU A 401 11.16 -0.03 18.00
CA LEU A 401 9.88 -0.68 17.77
C LEU A 401 9.41 -1.28 19.10
N SER A 402 8.32 -0.78 19.67
CA SER A 402 7.74 -1.32 20.90
C SER A 402 6.67 -2.39 20.64
N THR A 403 5.99 -2.29 19.51
CA THR A 403 4.89 -3.17 19.10
C THR A 403 4.71 -3.06 17.59
N LEU A 404 4.41 -4.18 16.93
CA LEU A 404 3.98 -4.18 15.53
C LEU A 404 2.47 -4.33 15.46
N ARG A 405 1.76 -3.39 14.84
CA ARG A 405 0.35 -3.52 14.49
C ARG A 405 0.19 -4.21 13.14
N VAL A 406 -0.83 -5.05 13.02
CA VAL A 406 -0.99 -5.90 11.83
C VAL A 406 -2.41 -5.88 11.30
N ASP A 407 -2.55 -5.96 9.98
CA ASP A 407 -3.83 -6.08 9.28
C ASP A 407 -3.70 -6.94 8.02
N GLY A 408 -4.75 -6.94 7.20
CA GLY A 408 -4.83 -7.75 5.99
C GLY A 408 -5.24 -9.21 6.27
N GLY A 409 -5.58 -9.93 5.20
CA GLY A 409 -6.22 -11.25 5.30
C GLY A 409 -5.38 -12.31 6.02
N ALA A 410 -4.06 -12.33 5.79
CA ALA A 410 -3.18 -13.35 6.40
C ALA A 410 -2.87 -13.06 7.89
N SER A 411 -3.16 -11.85 8.41
CA SER A 411 -3.04 -11.56 9.85
C SER A 411 -4.01 -12.39 10.72
N ARG A 412 -5.03 -13.00 10.11
CA ARG A 412 -5.95 -13.93 10.80
C ARG A 412 -5.29 -15.25 11.20
N ASN A 413 -4.16 -15.62 10.58
CA ASN A 413 -3.40 -16.80 10.94
C ASN A 413 -2.64 -16.55 12.26
N ASN A 414 -3.06 -17.22 13.34
CA ASN A 414 -2.49 -17.00 14.67
C ASN A 414 -1.05 -17.54 14.79
N MET A 415 -0.73 -18.63 14.07
CA MET A 415 0.63 -19.16 14.06
C MET A 415 1.60 -18.16 13.40
N LEU A 416 1.20 -17.53 12.28
CA LEU A 416 2.00 -16.49 11.65
C LEU A 416 2.22 -15.31 12.60
N MET A 417 1.18 -14.85 13.29
CA MET A 417 1.29 -13.72 14.22
C MET A 417 2.16 -14.04 15.43
N GLN A 418 2.05 -15.26 15.97
CA GLN A 418 2.93 -15.71 17.06
C GLN A 418 4.38 -15.86 16.61
N CYS A 419 4.59 -16.43 15.41
CA CYS A 419 5.91 -16.51 14.80
C CYS A 419 6.52 -15.10 14.62
N GLN A 420 5.71 -14.15 14.11
CA GLN A 420 6.14 -12.77 13.93
C GLN A 420 6.56 -12.12 15.25
N ALA A 421 5.78 -12.29 16.32
CA ALA A 421 6.15 -11.78 17.64
C ALA A 421 7.46 -12.40 18.13
N ASN A 422 7.63 -13.71 17.96
CA ASN A 422 8.82 -14.44 18.37
C ASN A 422 10.08 -13.95 17.65
N VAL A 423 10.04 -13.81 16.32
CA VAL A 423 11.23 -13.41 15.55
C VAL A 423 11.57 -11.93 15.73
N LEU A 424 10.57 -11.05 15.89
CA LEU A 424 10.79 -9.62 16.15
C LEU A 424 11.27 -9.35 17.59
N GLY A 425 10.91 -10.22 18.55
CA GLY A 425 11.17 -10.00 19.97
C GLY A 425 10.32 -8.86 20.57
N VAL A 426 9.23 -8.48 19.90
CA VAL A 426 8.26 -7.47 20.37
C VAL A 426 6.83 -7.97 20.16
N PRO A 427 5.85 -7.47 20.94
CA PRO A 427 4.46 -7.85 20.76
C PRO A 427 3.94 -7.53 19.36
N VAL A 428 3.06 -8.39 18.87
CA VAL A 428 2.26 -8.15 17.66
C VAL A 428 0.80 -7.96 18.06
N GLU A 429 0.18 -6.89 17.60
CA GLU A 429 -1.20 -6.52 17.93
C GLU A 429 -2.08 -6.53 16.68
N ARG A 430 -3.13 -7.36 16.71
CA ARG A 430 -4.16 -7.42 15.67
C ARG A 430 -5.40 -6.67 16.12
N PRO A 431 -5.94 -5.72 15.31
CA PRO A 431 -7.18 -5.03 15.63
C PRO A 431 -8.41 -5.90 15.38
N MET A 432 -9.53 -5.54 16.04
CA MET A 432 -10.83 -6.16 15.77
C MET A 432 -11.31 -5.87 14.32
N ILE A 433 -11.01 -4.68 13.80
CA ILE A 433 -11.34 -4.28 12.43
C ILE A 433 -10.07 -4.36 11.60
N THR A 434 -10.03 -5.32 10.69
CA THR A 434 -8.89 -5.54 9.79
C THR A 434 -8.96 -4.75 8.47
N GLU A 435 -10.07 -4.05 8.22
CA GLU A 435 -10.25 -3.12 7.08
C GLU A 435 -9.68 -1.73 7.41
N THR A 436 -8.44 -1.70 7.86
CA THR A 436 -7.77 -0.51 8.40
C THR A 436 -7.49 0.55 7.34
N THR A 437 -7.35 0.17 6.07
CA THR A 437 -7.23 1.09 4.93
C THR A 437 -8.46 1.99 4.82
N ALA A 438 -9.65 1.40 4.74
CA ALA A 438 -10.90 2.16 4.68
C ALA A 438 -11.15 2.94 5.98
N LEU A 439 -10.81 2.35 7.13
CA LEU A 439 -10.95 3.02 8.42
C LEU A 439 -10.08 4.27 8.51
N GLY A 440 -8.84 4.21 8.00
CA GLY A 440 -7.94 5.37 7.96
C GLY A 440 -8.47 6.50 7.09
N ALA A 441 -8.99 6.18 5.90
CA ALA A 441 -9.64 7.16 5.04
C ALA A 441 -10.89 7.77 5.73
N ALA A 442 -11.67 6.95 6.45
CA ALA A 442 -12.81 7.45 7.23
C ALA A 442 -12.36 8.40 8.34
N TYR A 443 -11.29 8.06 9.06
CA TYR A 443 -10.76 8.92 10.14
C TYR A 443 -10.28 10.26 9.60
N LEU A 444 -9.51 10.29 8.51
CA LEU A 444 -9.07 11.53 7.86
C LEU A 444 -10.26 12.40 7.44
N ALA A 445 -11.29 11.80 6.82
CA ALA A 445 -12.50 12.52 6.41
C ALA A 445 -13.31 13.03 7.60
N GLY A 446 -13.47 12.22 8.63
CA GLY A 446 -14.25 12.57 9.82
C GLY A 446 -13.61 13.70 10.62
N LEU A 447 -12.27 13.70 10.76
CA LEU A 447 -11.53 14.81 11.39
C LEU A 447 -11.71 16.11 10.62
N ALA A 448 -11.64 16.07 9.29
CA ALA A 448 -11.79 17.26 8.45
C ALA A 448 -13.14 17.98 8.58
N VAL A 449 -14.20 17.26 8.96
CA VAL A 449 -15.56 17.80 9.11
C VAL A 449 -16.02 17.89 10.57
N GLY A 450 -15.14 17.61 11.54
CA GLY A 450 -15.49 17.63 12.97
C GLY A 450 -16.44 16.51 13.41
N PHE A 451 -16.44 15.39 12.69
CA PHE A 451 -17.15 14.18 13.10
C PHE A 451 -16.44 13.50 14.28
N TRP A 452 -15.12 13.54 14.31
CA TRP A 452 -14.26 13.32 15.47
C TRP A 452 -13.47 14.58 15.76
N ASP A 453 -13.22 14.86 17.04
CA ASP A 453 -12.68 16.13 17.49
C ASP A 453 -11.14 16.19 17.37
N SER A 454 -10.44 15.05 17.45
CA SER A 454 -8.97 15.01 17.41
C SER A 454 -8.40 13.65 17.03
N GLU A 455 -7.10 13.61 16.68
CA GLU A 455 -6.35 12.37 16.46
C GLU A 455 -6.31 11.48 17.72
N GLU A 456 -6.30 12.09 18.91
CA GLU A 456 -6.36 11.36 20.18
C GLU A 456 -7.69 10.62 20.31
N GLU A 457 -8.84 11.27 20.02
CA GLU A 457 -10.14 10.60 20.04
C GLU A 457 -10.12 9.41 19.07
N VAL A 458 -9.70 9.63 17.82
CA VAL A 458 -9.60 8.59 16.81
C VAL A 458 -8.71 7.44 17.25
N SER A 459 -7.57 7.73 17.89
CA SER A 459 -6.65 6.69 18.36
C SER A 459 -7.27 5.77 19.43
N THR A 460 -8.22 6.28 20.23
CA THR A 460 -8.94 5.48 21.25
C THR A 460 -9.98 4.54 20.66
N LEU A 461 -10.37 4.75 19.40
CA LEU A 461 -11.31 3.87 18.70
C LEU A 461 -10.65 2.59 18.20
N TRP A 462 -9.32 2.56 18.14
CA TRP A 462 -8.60 1.35 17.81
C TRP A 462 -8.78 0.30 18.91
N LYS A 463 -9.37 -0.83 18.57
CA LYS A 463 -9.69 -1.91 19.53
C LYS A 463 -8.85 -3.13 19.24
N LEU A 464 -8.18 -3.63 20.25
CA LEU A 464 -7.39 -4.85 20.20
C LEU A 464 -8.31 -6.08 20.09
N ASP A 465 -8.09 -6.93 19.08
CA ASP A 465 -8.61 -8.29 19.01
C ASP A 465 -7.70 -9.23 19.79
N ARG A 466 -6.42 -9.26 19.40
CA ARG A 466 -5.46 -10.16 20.03
C ARG A 466 -4.06 -9.58 20.04
N ARG A 467 -3.36 -9.79 21.16
CA ARG A 467 -1.95 -9.50 21.34
C ARG A 467 -1.18 -10.81 21.43
N PHE A 468 -0.10 -10.91 20.68
CA PHE A 468 0.81 -12.05 20.64
C PHE A 468 2.13 -11.60 21.26
N GLU A 469 2.48 -12.19 22.42
CA GLU A 469 3.73 -11.87 23.11
C GLU A 469 4.86 -12.78 22.61
N PRO A 470 6.10 -12.26 22.52
CA PRO A 470 7.26 -13.11 22.25
C PRO A 470 7.39 -14.21 23.32
N SER A 471 7.58 -15.44 22.87
CA SER A 471 7.70 -16.60 23.77
C SER A 471 8.88 -17.49 23.41
N MET A 472 9.63 -17.18 22.33
CA MET A 472 10.83 -17.89 21.92
C MET A 472 12.03 -17.41 22.75
N ASP A 473 12.84 -18.33 23.23
CA ASP A 473 14.10 -17.98 23.91
C ASP A 473 15.11 -17.37 22.91
N GLU A 474 16.05 -16.59 23.45
CA GLU A 474 17.01 -15.80 22.67
C GLU A 474 17.96 -16.69 21.85
N ASP A 475 18.42 -17.80 22.41
CA ASP A 475 19.36 -18.72 21.75
C ASP A 475 18.72 -19.37 20.53
N ARG A 476 17.46 -19.83 20.69
CA ARG A 476 16.70 -20.42 19.59
C ARG A 476 16.35 -19.37 18.51
N ARG A 477 16.03 -18.16 18.93
CA ARG A 477 15.82 -17.04 18.01
C ARG A 477 17.08 -16.74 17.20
N ALA A 478 18.23 -16.65 17.86
CA ALA A 478 19.51 -16.41 17.21
C ALA A 478 19.88 -17.53 16.21
N GLU A 479 19.65 -18.79 16.58
CA GLU A 479 19.85 -19.95 15.70
C GLU A 479 18.94 -19.88 14.46
N LEU A 480 17.65 -19.57 14.65
CA LEU A 480 16.68 -19.45 13.58
C LEU A 480 17.10 -18.36 12.58
N LEU A 481 17.50 -17.17 13.07
CA LEU A 481 17.93 -16.05 12.25
C LEU A 481 19.24 -16.36 11.51
N HIS A 482 20.21 -16.98 12.17
CA HIS A 482 21.44 -17.40 11.53
C HIS A 482 21.17 -18.34 10.34
N ASN A 483 20.32 -19.34 10.55
CA ASN A 483 19.97 -20.29 9.49
C ASN A 483 19.10 -19.68 8.38
N TRP A 484 18.24 -18.72 8.72
CA TRP A 484 17.48 -17.94 7.73
C TRP A 484 18.41 -17.20 6.76
N HIS A 485 19.35 -16.42 7.27
CA HIS A 485 20.29 -15.66 6.41
C HIS A 485 21.14 -16.62 5.54
N ARG A 486 21.56 -17.77 6.09
CA ARG A 486 22.23 -18.81 5.29
C ARG A 486 21.35 -19.39 4.18
N ALA A 487 20.02 -19.45 4.39
CA ALA A 487 19.09 -19.92 3.36
C ALA A 487 18.93 -18.86 2.28
N VAL A 488 18.81 -17.59 2.66
CA VAL A 488 18.74 -16.44 1.73
C VAL A 488 19.98 -16.38 0.84
N ASP A 489 21.19 -16.54 1.40
CA ASP A 489 22.44 -16.57 0.64
C ASP A 489 22.45 -17.65 -0.45
N ARG A 490 21.72 -18.76 -0.24
CA ARG A 490 21.65 -19.86 -1.23
C ARG A 490 20.61 -19.63 -2.32
N ALA A 491 19.66 -18.75 -2.07
CA ALA A 491 18.64 -18.34 -3.05
C ALA A 491 19.10 -17.14 -3.89
N ALA A 492 20.08 -16.38 -3.40
CA ALA A 492 20.60 -15.19 -4.04
C ALA A 492 21.37 -15.51 -5.34
N ASN A 493 21.32 -14.58 -6.30
CA ASN A 493 22.03 -14.65 -7.59
C ASN A 493 21.86 -16.01 -8.31
N TRP A 494 20.69 -16.59 -8.23
CA TRP A 494 20.40 -17.90 -8.82
C TRP A 494 20.43 -17.91 -10.35
N ILE A 495 19.98 -16.82 -10.98
CA ILE A 495 20.04 -16.66 -12.44
C ILE A 495 21.37 -15.98 -12.78
N GLU A 496 22.08 -16.57 -13.77
CA GLU A 496 23.31 -16.01 -14.36
C GLU A 496 22.99 -14.96 -15.43
#